data_8165855c6a5129d4f0eafcc710efd475
#
_entry.id   8165855c6a5129d4f0eafcc710efd475
#
_cell.length_a   1.000
_cell.length_b   1.000
_cell.length_c   1.000
_cell.angle_alpha   90.00
_cell.angle_beta   90.00
_cell.angle_gamma   90.00
#
_symmetry.space_group_name_H-M   'P 1'
#
loop_
_entity.id
_entity.type
_entity.pdbx_description
1 polymer ?
#
loop_
_entity_poly.entity_id
_entity_poly.type
_entity_poly.pdbx_seq_one_letter_code
_entity_poly.pdbx_strand_id
1 'polypeptide(L)'
;MQGTPTFTLGVMASAMLALAGCGSDDYQSVHVPPPVALTPDCTKVQALAWPNTTFRSATRIDAGAASSGAVKLPAHCLVTGEINPRTGVDGVRYAINFELRLPLDWNGRFQFQGGGGTDGNVPPAYGVLNNRPAVAPALSQGTAVVSSDMGHAASDSRDATFGLDPQARIDWGYNALDQVTQLAKSVVASFYGQAPKHSYFVGCSGGGRQGMMMTQRFPHHFDGVVSGAPIFEQHVAQVGSMQILQELRAIAPKDAAGNPVLSRAFSDAQLQLVADGVRRQCDAKDGVADGLIENYDTCKYDPAELQCGSDTASSAGVCLSPQQVGALTRIFQGPKTSTGTQLYPPIPWDISVSGWRGAMLGTSETAVPNARRATNTSIKYVFMTPAQPNFDYFSFNFDRDPALMTASAAFTATNSTDYSGFKARKGKTILFMGISDAVLNANGMNRWYDRLVQANGGPAATSQFARLFNVPGMDHCSGGKALDDFDPVTPLYDWVEKDKAPEMILAKGASFPGRERPLCQYPQIARYKGSGSLDDAASFSCGAP
;
A
#
# COMPACT_ATOMS: atom_id res chain seq x y z
N MET A 1 -55.00 -48.07 -47.83
CA MET A 1 -55.20 -48.54 -46.46
C MET A 1 -53.87 -48.22 -45.70
N GLN A 2 -54.01 -47.40 -44.74
CA GLN A 2 -52.92 -46.65 -44.06
C GLN A 2 -52.22 -47.51 -43.01
N GLY A 3 -50.93 -47.58 -43.02
CA GLY A 3 -50.11 -48.17 -41.97
C GLY A 3 -49.29 -47.08 -41.32
N THR A 4 -49.57 -46.81 -40.04
CA THR A 4 -48.86 -45.89 -39.16
C THR A 4 -47.51 -46.49 -38.69
N PRO A 5 -46.38 -45.74 -38.68
CA PRO A 5 -45.19 -46.23 -38.04
C PRO A 5 -45.13 -45.76 -36.58
N THR A 6 -44.93 -46.73 -35.72
CA THR A 6 -44.60 -46.57 -34.29
C THR A 6 -43.20 -46.02 -34.09
N PHE A 7 -43.10 -44.86 -33.44
CA PHE A 7 -41.79 -44.30 -32.96
C PHE A 7 -41.48 -44.91 -31.60
N THR A 8 -40.36 -45.60 -31.53
CA THR A 8 -39.72 -46.05 -30.28
C THR A 8 -38.89 -44.91 -29.68
N LEU A 9 -39.26 -44.45 -28.50
CA LEU A 9 -38.45 -43.51 -27.72
C LEU A 9 -37.19 -44.23 -27.19
N GLY A 10 -36.04 -43.87 -27.71
CA GLY A 10 -34.75 -44.21 -27.12
C GLY A 10 -34.44 -43.29 -25.96
N VAL A 11 -34.32 -43.86 -24.75
CA VAL A 11 -33.86 -43.16 -23.54
C VAL A 11 -32.36 -42.91 -23.69
N MET A 12 -31.97 -41.65 -23.95
CA MET A 12 -30.56 -41.23 -23.80
C MET A 12 -30.29 -41.03 -22.32
N ALA A 13 -29.47 -41.90 -21.76
CA ALA A 13 -28.86 -41.71 -20.45
C ALA A 13 -27.82 -40.62 -20.55
N SER A 14 -28.12 -39.45 -19.97
CA SER A 14 -27.16 -38.36 -19.78
C SER A 14 -26.14 -38.78 -18.73
N ALA A 15 -24.92 -39.07 -19.15
CA ALA A 15 -23.79 -39.21 -18.27
C ALA A 15 -23.45 -37.82 -17.69
N MET A 16 -23.81 -37.54 -16.44
CA MET A 16 -23.26 -36.43 -15.68
C MET A 16 -21.79 -36.75 -15.40
N LEU A 17 -20.90 -36.10 -16.13
CA LEU A 17 -19.49 -35.95 -15.68
C LEU A 17 -19.51 -35.09 -14.41
N ALA A 18 -19.31 -35.73 -13.27
CA ALA A 18 -18.92 -35.04 -12.06
C ALA A 18 -17.54 -34.46 -12.30
N LEU A 19 -17.49 -33.15 -12.54
CA LEU A 19 -16.27 -32.37 -12.39
C LEU A 19 -15.90 -32.42 -10.90
N ALA A 20 -15.00 -33.36 -10.54
CA ALA A 20 -14.31 -33.32 -9.26
C ALA A 20 -13.52 -32.03 -9.25
N GLY A 21 -13.99 -31.06 -8.46
CA GLY A 21 -13.27 -29.83 -8.20
C GLY A 21 -11.91 -30.17 -7.56
N CYS A 22 -10.83 -29.94 -8.28
CA CYS A 22 -9.49 -29.93 -7.73
C CYS A 22 -9.35 -28.76 -6.77
N GLY A 23 -8.88 -29.07 -5.55
CA GLY A 23 -8.25 -28.08 -4.67
C GLY A 23 -9.18 -27.52 -3.62
N SER A 24 -9.54 -28.32 -2.61
CA SER A 24 -9.39 -27.80 -1.26
C SER A 24 -7.90 -27.62 -1.06
N ASP A 25 -7.41 -26.37 -1.09
CA ASP A 25 -6.12 -26.08 -0.47
C ASP A 25 -6.21 -26.67 0.94
N ASP A 26 -5.51 -27.79 1.16
CA ASP A 26 -5.25 -28.31 2.49
C ASP A 26 -4.42 -27.25 3.22
N TYR A 27 -5.11 -26.24 3.74
CA TYR A 27 -4.58 -25.33 4.71
C TYR A 27 -4.28 -26.19 5.94
N GLN A 28 -3.06 -26.72 6.01
CA GLN A 28 -2.61 -27.40 7.20
C GLN A 28 -2.64 -26.35 8.31
N SER A 29 -3.73 -26.36 9.06
CA SER A 29 -3.83 -25.56 10.28
C SER A 29 -2.62 -25.94 11.14
N VAL A 30 -1.68 -24.99 11.28
CA VAL A 30 -0.56 -25.15 12.21
C VAL A 30 -1.20 -25.45 13.55
N HIS A 31 -0.94 -26.64 14.11
CA HIS A 31 -1.46 -27.00 15.42
C HIS A 31 -0.79 -26.06 16.43
N VAL A 32 -1.52 -25.00 16.79
CA VAL A 32 -1.09 -23.99 17.77
C VAL A 32 -1.19 -24.62 19.14
N PRO A 33 -0.07 -24.81 19.88
CA PRO A 33 -0.13 -25.28 21.25
C PRO A 33 -1.01 -24.34 22.08
N PRO A 34 -1.80 -24.85 23.04
CA PRO A 34 -2.57 -24.00 23.93
C PRO A 34 -1.62 -23.06 24.70
N PRO A 35 -2.02 -21.78 24.93
CA PRO A 35 -1.21 -20.82 25.66
C PRO A 35 -0.88 -21.32 27.07
N VAL A 36 0.39 -21.32 27.43
CA VAL A 36 0.84 -21.58 28.81
C VAL A 36 1.00 -20.21 29.47
N ALA A 37 0.21 -19.94 30.52
CA ALA A 37 0.32 -18.67 31.24
C ALA A 37 1.72 -18.53 31.87
N LEU A 38 2.45 -17.48 31.48
CA LEU A 38 3.73 -17.09 32.05
C LEU A 38 3.49 -15.99 33.11
N THR A 39 4.24 -16.02 34.22
CA THR A 39 4.43 -14.79 34.99
C THR A 39 5.21 -13.82 34.08
N PRO A 40 4.87 -12.51 33.99
CA PRO A 40 5.56 -11.56 33.14
C PRO A 40 7.07 -11.51 33.37
N ASP A 41 7.80 -12.37 32.68
CA ASP A 41 9.23 -12.57 32.76
C ASP A 41 9.75 -12.80 31.33
N CYS A 42 10.51 -11.85 30.83
CA CYS A 42 10.99 -11.86 29.44
C CYS A 42 11.75 -13.15 29.12
N THR A 43 12.53 -13.68 30.07
CA THR A 43 13.36 -14.86 29.83
C THR A 43 12.56 -16.13 29.57
N LYS A 44 11.34 -16.21 30.10
CA LYS A 44 10.45 -17.37 29.90
C LYS A 44 9.89 -17.46 28.48
N VAL A 45 9.81 -16.33 27.76
CA VAL A 45 9.36 -16.34 26.37
C VAL A 45 10.31 -17.15 25.48
N GLN A 46 11.60 -17.14 25.78
CA GLN A 46 12.62 -17.88 25.02
C GLN A 46 12.46 -19.40 25.16
N ALA A 47 11.82 -19.86 26.21
CA ALA A 47 11.54 -21.28 26.46
C ALA A 47 10.23 -21.79 25.84
N LEU A 48 9.45 -20.90 25.18
CA LEU A 48 8.22 -21.29 24.50
C LEU A 48 8.55 -22.17 23.28
N ALA A 49 7.77 -23.23 23.10
CA ALA A 49 7.86 -24.07 21.92
C ALA A 49 6.83 -23.63 20.88
N TRP A 50 7.28 -23.40 19.66
CA TRP A 50 6.44 -23.15 18.50
C TRP A 50 6.99 -23.94 17.31
N PRO A 51 6.14 -24.52 16.45
CA PRO A 51 6.62 -25.32 15.33
C PRO A 51 7.62 -24.57 14.45
N ASN A 52 8.74 -25.22 14.13
CA ASN A 52 9.79 -24.69 13.24
C ASN A 52 10.26 -23.27 13.59
N THR A 53 10.29 -22.90 14.87
CA THR A 53 10.60 -21.55 15.33
C THR A 53 11.75 -21.56 16.32
N THR A 54 12.65 -20.59 16.16
CA THR A 54 13.71 -20.28 17.11
C THR A 54 13.52 -18.90 17.69
N PHE A 55 13.30 -18.79 18.98
CA PHE A 55 13.39 -17.53 19.71
C PHE A 55 14.88 -17.22 19.95
N ARG A 56 15.42 -16.20 19.28
CA ARG A 56 16.84 -15.85 19.38
C ARG A 56 17.17 -15.08 20.64
N SER A 57 16.28 -14.19 21.06
CA SER A 57 16.42 -13.40 22.28
C SER A 57 15.08 -13.02 22.86
N ALA A 58 15.04 -12.86 24.19
CA ALA A 58 13.94 -12.25 24.92
C ALA A 58 14.54 -11.43 26.07
N THR A 59 14.61 -10.11 25.89
CA THR A 59 15.34 -9.20 26.78
C THR A 59 14.43 -8.10 27.30
N ARG A 60 14.51 -7.79 28.59
CA ARG A 60 13.84 -6.65 29.17
C ARG A 60 14.54 -5.36 28.76
N ILE A 61 13.76 -4.40 28.28
CA ILE A 61 14.15 -3.03 28.02
C ILE A 61 13.48 -2.14 29.06
N ASP A 62 14.24 -1.40 29.83
CA ASP A 62 13.71 -0.53 30.87
C ASP A 62 13.05 0.73 30.28
N ALA A 63 12.15 1.34 31.04
CA ALA A 63 11.44 2.55 30.61
C ALA A 63 12.43 3.68 30.24
N GLY A 64 12.24 4.26 29.07
CA GLY A 64 13.08 5.34 28.54
C GLY A 64 14.41 4.89 27.95
N ALA A 65 14.80 3.61 28.04
CA ALA A 65 16.04 3.08 27.43
C ALA A 65 15.93 2.98 25.91
N ALA A 66 14.71 2.90 25.37
CA ALA A 66 14.42 2.99 23.93
C ALA A 66 13.53 4.19 23.63
N SER A 67 13.60 4.69 22.38
CA SER A 67 12.74 5.80 21.92
C SER A 67 12.38 5.64 20.45
N SER A 68 11.21 6.19 20.08
CA SER A 68 10.77 6.38 18.69
C SER A 68 10.72 7.87 18.42
N GLY A 69 11.70 8.40 17.69
CA GLY A 69 11.91 9.84 17.60
C GLY A 69 12.08 10.48 18.99
N ALA A 70 11.27 11.47 19.30
CA ALA A 70 11.27 12.14 20.63
C ALA A 70 10.49 11.36 21.70
N VAL A 71 9.70 10.35 21.36
CA VAL A 71 8.84 9.62 22.29
C VAL A 71 9.64 8.56 23.01
N LYS A 72 9.74 8.65 24.34
CA LYS A 72 10.31 7.59 25.20
C LYS A 72 9.34 6.43 25.31
N LEU A 73 9.87 5.20 25.17
CA LEU A 73 9.07 3.98 25.23
C LEU A 73 8.98 3.41 26.65
N PRO A 74 7.87 2.76 27.04
CA PRO A 74 7.71 2.15 28.34
C PRO A 74 8.62 0.94 28.52
N ALA A 75 8.72 0.42 29.74
CA ALA A 75 9.38 -0.85 29.99
C ALA A 75 8.65 -1.97 29.24
N HIS A 76 9.40 -2.81 28.52
CA HIS A 76 8.85 -3.88 27.70
C HIS A 76 9.83 -5.04 27.52
N CYS A 77 9.34 -6.19 27.11
CA CYS A 77 10.18 -7.28 26.61
C CYS A 77 10.37 -7.13 25.09
N LEU A 78 11.62 -7.16 24.65
CA LEU A 78 12.01 -7.29 23.25
C LEU A 78 12.28 -8.76 22.96
N VAL A 79 11.48 -9.34 22.08
CA VAL A 79 11.59 -10.72 21.61
C VAL A 79 11.95 -10.72 20.15
N THR A 80 12.99 -11.48 19.77
CA THR A 80 13.36 -11.68 18.37
C THR A 80 13.46 -13.16 18.05
N GLY A 81 13.17 -13.52 16.80
CA GLY A 81 13.25 -14.92 16.38
C GLY A 81 13.07 -15.10 14.89
N GLU A 82 13.01 -16.36 14.51
CA GLU A 82 12.77 -16.78 13.13
C GLU A 82 11.83 -17.97 13.05
N ILE A 83 11.04 -18.03 11.99
CA ILE A 83 10.10 -19.11 11.71
C ILE A 83 10.51 -19.77 10.38
N ASN A 84 10.38 -21.12 10.29
CA ASN A 84 10.61 -21.91 9.09
C ASN A 84 11.97 -21.66 8.42
N PRO A 85 13.13 -21.72 9.14
CA PRO A 85 14.44 -21.60 8.52
C PRO A 85 14.67 -22.72 7.51
N ARG A 86 15.11 -22.38 6.30
CA ARG A 86 15.34 -23.34 5.22
C ARG A 86 16.40 -22.83 4.23
N THR A 87 16.89 -23.71 3.39
CA THR A 87 17.67 -23.34 2.21
C THR A 87 16.74 -23.38 0.99
N GLY A 88 16.71 -22.30 0.22
CA GLY A 88 15.93 -22.19 -1.00
C GLY A 88 16.49 -22.97 -2.18
N VAL A 89 15.75 -23.01 -3.29
CA VAL A 89 16.16 -23.66 -4.54
C VAL A 89 17.36 -22.97 -5.19
N ASP A 90 17.60 -21.73 -4.85
CA ASP A 90 18.73 -20.89 -5.27
C ASP A 90 19.97 -21.01 -4.34
N GLY A 91 19.90 -21.87 -3.33
CA GLY A 91 20.95 -22.06 -2.33
C GLY A 91 21.02 -20.98 -1.25
N VAL A 92 20.14 -19.99 -1.26
CA VAL A 92 20.06 -18.91 -0.26
C VAL A 92 19.32 -19.40 0.99
N ARG A 93 19.76 -18.95 2.16
CA ARG A 93 19.05 -19.21 3.42
C ARG A 93 17.87 -18.25 3.58
N TYR A 94 16.69 -18.78 3.75
CA TYR A 94 15.45 -18.08 4.05
C TYR A 94 14.93 -18.41 5.43
N ALA A 95 14.29 -17.44 6.08
CA ALA A 95 13.50 -17.60 7.27
C ALA A 95 12.58 -16.38 7.41
N ILE A 96 11.45 -16.53 8.09
CA ILE A 96 10.59 -15.41 8.43
C ILE A 96 11.08 -14.85 9.75
N ASN A 97 11.84 -13.74 9.71
CA ASN A 97 12.32 -13.09 10.93
C ASN A 97 11.27 -12.14 11.48
N PHE A 98 11.25 -12.00 12.81
CA PHE A 98 10.30 -11.12 13.51
C PHE A 98 10.94 -10.43 14.70
N GLU A 99 10.35 -9.28 15.07
CA GLU A 99 10.53 -8.59 16.34
C GLU A 99 9.16 -8.41 16.99
N LEU A 100 9.03 -8.78 18.27
CA LEU A 100 7.82 -8.60 19.07
C LEU A 100 8.18 -7.84 20.35
N ARG A 101 7.44 -6.78 20.66
CA ARG A 101 7.58 -5.99 21.88
C ARG A 101 6.34 -6.12 22.74
N LEU A 102 6.55 -6.52 23.99
CA LEU A 102 5.51 -6.80 24.98
C LEU A 102 5.64 -5.78 26.11
N PRO A 103 4.84 -4.70 26.16
CA PRO A 103 4.89 -3.71 27.24
C PRO A 103 4.52 -4.35 28.57
N LEU A 104 5.20 -3.97 29.69
CA LEU A 104 4.90 -4.53 31.00
C LEU A 104 3.54 -4.02 31.52
N ASP A 105 3.14 -2.82 31.13
CA ASP A 105 1.79 -2.27 31.36
C ASP A 105 0.98 -2.38 30.06
N TRP A 106 0.34 -3.54 29.87
CA TRP A 106 -0.35 -3.85 28.63
C TRP A 106 -1.82 -3.42 28.66
N ASN A 107 -2.24 -2.72 27.59
CA ASN A 107 -3.61 -2.20 27.47
C ASN A 107 -4.63 -3.21 26.87
N GLY A 108 -4.24 -4.45 26.60
CA GLY A 108 -5.09 -5.46 25.97
C GLY A 108 -5.09 -5.42 24.43
N ARG A 109 -4.35 -4.50 23.79
CA ARG A 109 -4.26 -4.40 22.33
C ARG A 109 -3.03 -5.11 21.79
N PHE A 110 -3.19 -5.63 20.59
CA PHE A 110 -2.12 -6.18 19.76
C PHE A 110 -2.09 -5.44 18.42
N GLN A 111 -0.90 -5.09 17.93
CA GLN A 111 -0.73 -4.48 16.62
C GLN A 111 0.34 -5.21 15.81
N PHE A 112 0.02 -5.53 14.55
CA PHE A 112 1.02 -5.84 13.54
C PHE A 112 1.39 -4.54 12.83
N GLN A 113 2.68 -4.15 12.90
CA GLN A 113 3.24 -3.03 12.17
C GLN A 113 3.66 -3.53 10.80
N GLY A 114 2.94 -3.10 9.74
CA GLY A 114 3.27 -3.44 8.36
C GLY A 114 4.61 -2.81 7.93
N GLY A 115 5.30 -3.50 7.04
CA GLY A 115 6.56 -3.05 6.48
C GLY A 115 6.41 -2.19 5.22
N GLY A 116 7.29 -2.36 4.25
CA GLY A 116 7.25 -1.59 3.01
C GLY A 116 8.23 -2.07 1.94
N GLY A 117 8.07 -1.55 0.73
CA GLY A 117 8.85 -2.00 -0.43
C GLY A 117 8.59 -3.47 -0.73
N THR A 118 9.68 -4.22 -0.89
CA THR A 118 9.67 -5.69 -0.95
C THR A 118 10.10 -6.32 0.39
N ASP A 119 10.05 -5.58 1.48
CA ASP A 119 10.47 -5.91 2.84
C ASP A 119 11.96 -6.35 2.92
N GLY A 120 12.30 -7.45 3.54
CA GLY A 120 13.69 -7.95 3.65
C GLY A 120 14.44 -7.50 4.90
N ASN A 121 13.82 -6.66 5.72
CA ASN A 121 14.33 -6.24 7.03
C ASN A 121 13.21 -6.19 8.06
N VAL A 122 13.54 -6.48 9.31
CA VAL A 122 12.60 -6.37 10.43
C VAL A 122 12.70 -4.96 11.01
N PRO A 123 11.71 -4.07 10.78
CA PRO A 123 11.73 -2.76 11.40
C PRO A 123 11.47 -2.87 12.90
N PRO A 124 12.00 -1.95 13.74
CA PRO A 124 11.67 -1.93 15.17
C PRO A 124 10.15 -1.88 15.40
N ALA A 125 9.63 -2.84 16.16
CA ALA A 125 8.20 -3.01 16.42
C ALA A 125 7.68 -1.97 17.43
N TYR A 126 7.70 -0.70 17.06
CA TYR A 126 7.20 0.41 17.89
C TYR A 126 5.73 0.73 17.66
N GLY A 127 5.16 0.22 16.57
CA GLY A 127 3.77 0.50 16.19
C GLY A 127 3.60 1.87 15.55
N VAL A 128 4.57 2.27 14.72
CA VAL A 128 4.53 3.55 13.98
C VAL A 128 3.86 3.40 12.61
N LEU A 129 3.35 4.51 12.08
CA LEU A 129 2.87 4.64 10.71
C LEU A 129 3.69 5.69 9.97
N ASN A 130 4.72 5.27 9.23
CA ASN A 130 5.53 6.11 8.35
C ASN A 130 6.01 7.43 8.98
N ASN A 131 6.48 7.37 10.23
CA ASN A 131 6.98 8.53 10.98
C ASN A 131 6.02 9.72 11.04
N ARG A 132 4.70 9.49 10.99
CA ARG A 132 3.68 10.53 11.15
C ARG A 132 3.65 11.05 12.58
N PRO A 133 3.94 12.35 12.84
CA PRO A 133 3.90 12.91 14.19
C PRO A 133 2.54 12.81 14.87
N ALA A 134 1.45 12.88 14.10
CA ALA A 134 0.09 12.75 14.62
C ALA A 134 -0.21 11.34 15.18
N VAL A 135 0.54 10.31 14.76
CA VAL A 135 0.34 8.93 15.21
C VAL A 135 1.37 8.57 16.28
N ALA A 136 0.94 8.48 17.52
CA ALA A 136 1.81 8.04 18.60
C ALA A 136 2.22 6.57 18.40
N PRO A 137 3.49 6.18 18.68
CA PRO A 137 3.91 4.78 18.63
C PRO A 137 3.00 3.91 19.51
N ALA A 138 2.41 2.85 18.97
CA ALA A 138 1.43 2.03 19.69
C ALA A 138 2.03 1.39 20.97
N LEU A 139 3.33 1.05 20.93
CA LEU A 139 4.06 0.56 22.11
C LEU A 139 4.08 1.61 23.24
N SER A 140 4.16 2.91 22.92
CA SER A 140 4.12 3.97 23.93
C SER A 140 2.76 4.09 24.62
N GLN A 141 1.73 3.54 24.00
CA GLN A 141 0.36 3.48 24.55
C GLN A 141 0.06 2.16 25.26
N GLY A 142 1.06 1.29 25.46
CA GLY A 142 0.89 0.00 26.11
C GLY A 142 0.38 -1.12 25.19
N THR A 143 0.47 -0.97 23.88
CA THR A 143 0.08 -2.00 22.90
C THR A 143 1.24 -2.97 22.64
N ALA A 144 0.98 -4.27 22.61
CA ALA A 144 1.95 -5.26 22.15
C ALA A 144 2.09 -5.18 20.62
N VAL A 145 3.33 -5.10 20.12
CA VAL A 145 3.58 -4.83 18.69
C VAL A 145 4.51 -5.87 18.09
N VAL A 146 4.19 -6.37 16.90
CA VAL A 146 5.04 -7.23 16.08
C VAL A 146 5.35 -6.62 14.72
N SER A 147 6.54 -6.91 14.20
CA SER A 147 6.98 -6.62 12.83
C SER A 147 7.75 -7.82 12.23
N SER A 148 7.93 -7.86 10.92
CA SER A 148 8.60 -8.96 10.21
C SER A 148 9.33 -8.47 8.96
N ASP A 149 10.33 -9.25 8.51
CA ASP A 149 11.01 -9.08 7.21
C ASP A 149 10.26 -9.70 6.03
N MET A 150 9.14 -10.35 6.28
CA MET A 150 8.31 -11.03 5.29
C MET A 150 8.98 -12.23 4.60
N GLY A 151 9.92 -12.91 5.28
CA GLY A 151 10.41 -14.22 4.90
C GLY A 151 11.74 -14.26 4.14
N HIS A 152 12.42 -13.15 4.02
CA HIS A 152 13.75 -13.07 3.42
C HIS A 152 14.55 -11.92 4.03
N ALA A 153 15.87 -11.97 3.93
CA ALA A 153 16.76 -10.88 4.33
C ALA A 153 17.29 -10.16 3.10
N ALA A 154 17.23 -8.84 3.10
CA ALA A 154 17.79 -8.00 2.06
C ALA A 154 18.46 -6.75 2.68
N SER A 155 19.56 -6.29 2.07
CA SER A 155 20.20 -5.03 2.47
C SER A 155 19.44 -3.79 1.96
N ASP A 156 18.60 -3.98 0.95
CA ASP A 156 17.75 -2.95 0.36
C ASP A 156 16.32 -3.48 0.22
N SER A 157 15.36 -2.82 0.84
CA SER A 157 13.93 -3.16 0.77
C SER A 157 13.31 -3.02 -0.64
N ARG A 158 14.11 -2.76 -1.65
CA ARG A 158 13.73 -2.74 -3.07
C ARG A 158 14.36 -3.88 -3.86
N ASP A 159 15.15 -4.73 -3.20
CA ASP A 159 15.70 -5.93 -3.81
C ASP A 159 14.66 -7.06 -3.73
N ALA A 160 14.30 -7.59 -4.88
CA ALA A 160 13.32 -8.66 -5.02
C ALA A 160 13.95 -9.96 -5.56
N THR A 161 15.27 -10.13 -5.45
CA THR A 161 15.98 -11.33 -5.92
C THR A 161 15.54 -12.62 -5.22
N PHE A 162 14.99 -12.52 -4.01
CA PHE A 162 14.32 -13.62 -3.30
C PHE A 162 13.26 -14.33 -4.16
N GLY A 163 12.72 -13.62 -5.15
CA GLY A 163 11.71 -14.15 -6.06
C GLY A 163 12.21 -15.29 -6.97
N LEU A 164 13.50 -15.64 -6.95
CA LEU A 164 14.02 -16.88 -7.54
C LEU A 164 13.54 -18.13 -6.81
N ASP A 165 13.26 -18.02 -5.50
CA ASP A 165 12.72 -19.10 -4.70
C ASP A 165 11.19 -19.02 -4.64
N PRO A 166 10.44 -20.05 -5.11
CA PRO A 166 8.97 -20.00 -5.11
C PRO A 166 8.34 -19.86 -3.72
N GLN A 167 8.94 -20.50 -2.69
CA GLN A 167 8.41 -20.39 -1.33
C GLN A 167 8.66 -19.00 -0.76
N ALA A 168 9.79 -18.35 -1.07
CA ALA A 168 10.05 -16.99 -0.63
C ALA A 168 9.05 -15.99 -1.26
N ARG A 169 8.60 -16.23 -2.51
CA ARG A 169 7.46 -15.46 -3.10
C ARG A 169 6.19 -15.62 -2.30
N ILE A 170 5.87 -16.85 -1.87
CA ILE A 170 4.68 -17.17 -1.07
C ILE A 170 4.78 -16.52 0.31
N ASP A 171 5.96 -16.63 0.96
CA ASP A 171 6.21 -16.04 2.27
C ASP A 171 6.01 -14.53 2.22
N TRP A 172 6.66 -13.86 1.28
CA TRP A 172 6.50 -12.42 1.06
C TRP A 172 5.09 -12.03 0.63
N GLY A 173 4.46 -12.83 -0.22
CA GLY A 173 3.11 -12.58 -0.73
C GLY A 173 2.07 -12.48 0.39
N TYR A 174 2.05 -13.51 1.26
CA TYR A 174 1.04 -13.61 2.32
C TYR A 174 1.38 -14.52 3.49
N ASN A 175 2.21 -15.57 3.30
CA ASN A 175 2.37 -16.61 4.32
C ASN A 175 3.05 -16.10 5.59
N ALA A 176 4.06 -15.23 5.45
CA ALA A 176 4.72 -14.62 6.61
C ALA A 176 3.77 -13.81 7.49
N LEU A 177 2.79 -13.12 6.88
CA LEU A 177 1.76 -12.38 7.64
C LEU A 177 0.97 -13.28 8.57
N ASP A 178 0.51 -14.41 8.04
CA ASP A 178 -0.26 -15.39 8.81
C ASP A 178 0.57 -16.04 9.92
N GLN A 179 1.75 -16.57 9.57
CA GLN A 179 2.65 -17.26 10.51
C GLN A 179 3.09 -16.36 11.67
N VAL A 180 3.52 -15.13 11.37
CA VAL A 180 3.94 -14.17 12.40
C VAL A 180 2.78 -13.73 13.27
N THR A 181 1.59 -13.53 12.69
CA THR A 181 0.40 -13.14 13.46
C THR A 181 -0.02 -14.22 14.44
N GLN A 182 -0.05 -15.47 14.00
CA GLN A 182 -0.40 -16.61 14.86
C GLN A 182 0.60 -16.77 16.02
N LEU A 183 1.91 -16.78 15.69
CA LEU A 183 2.97 -16.85 16.68
C LEU A 183 2.87 -15.70 17.69
N ALA A 184 2.82 -14.47 17.22
CA ALA A 184 2.83 -13.30 18.09
C ALA A 184 1.63 -13.27 19.04
N LYS A 185 0.42 -13.60 18.55
CA LYS A 185 -0.78 -13.70 19.40
C LYS A 185 -0.68 -14.81 20.45
N SER A 186 -0.08 -15.94 20.10
CA SER A 186 0.16 -17.02 21.06
C SER A 186 1.16 -16.61 22.14
N VAL A 187 2.26 -15.94 21.75
CA VAL A 187 3.23 -15.40 22.72
C VAL A 187 2.57 -14.36 23.63
N VAL A 188 1.77 -13.44 23.07
CA VAL A 188 1.00 -12.45 23.84
C VAL A 188 0.09 -13.14 24.84
N ALA A 189 -0.70 -14.13 24.40
CA ALA A 189 -1.61 -14.87 25.28
C ALA A 189 -0.86 -15.62 26.39
N SER A 190 0.28 -16.23 26.10
CA SER A 190 1.12 -16.93 27.08
C SER A 190 1.76 -15.94 28.07
N PHE A 191 2.25 -14.81 27.58
CA PHE A 191 2.96 -13.83 28.40
C PHE A 191 2.04 -13.10 29.39
N TYR A 192 0.84 -12.69 28.95
CA TYR A 192 -0.11 -11.97 29.80
C TYR A 192 -1.17 -12.87 30.43
N GLY A 193 -1.20 -14.17 30.10
CA GLY A 193 -2.22 -15.11 30.59
C GLY A 193 -3.60 -14.91 29.96
N GLN A 194 -3.71 -14.08 28.93
CA GLN A 194 -4.95 -13.80 28.19
C GLN A 194 -4.66 -13.37 26.75
N ALA A 195 -5.56 -13.73 25.82
CA ALA A 195 -5.49 -13.30 24.43
C ALA A 195 -5.69 -11.78 24.28
N PRO A 196 -5.20 -11.16 23.19
CA PRO A 196 -5.51 -9.78 22.89
C PRO A 196 -7.03 -9.54 22.83
N LYS A 197 -7.49 -8.49 23.51
CA LYS A 197 -8.89 -8.04 23.47
C LYS A 197 -9.24 -7.49 22.09
N HIS A 198 -8.31 -6.71 21.52
CA HIS A 198 -8.43 -6.15 20.17
C HIS A 198 -7.10 -6.30 19.44
N SER A 199 -7.20 -6.58 18.15
CA SER A 199 -6.05 -6.78 17.26
C SER A 199 -6.12 -5.84 16.06
N TYR A 200 -5.01 -5.15 15.79
CA TYR A 200 -4.93 -4.15 14.73
C TYR A 200 -3.78 -4.44 13.78
N PHE A 201 -3.98 -4.10 12.50
CA PHE A 201 -2.93 -4.04 11.49
C PHE A 201 -2.78 -2.60 11.02
N VAL A 202 -1.56 -2.07 10.98
CA VAL A 202 -1.31 -0.68 10.57
C VAL A 202 -0.12 -0.64 9.63
N GLY A 203 -0.33 -0.16 8.39
CA GLY A 203 0.75 -0.05 7.42
C GLY A 203 0.44 0.85 6.24
N CYS A 204 1.48 1.26 5.51
CA CYS A 204 1.40 2.04 4.29
C CYS A 204 2.25 1.39 3.18
N SER A 205 1.94 1.63 1.90
CA SER A 205 2.68 1.08 0.76
C SER A 205 2.62 -0.46 0.70
N GLY A 206 3.76 -1.14 0.74
CA GLY A 206 3.82 -2.59 0.95
C GLY A 206 3.04 -3.02 2.19
N GLY A 207 3.17 -2.27 3.31
CA GLY A 207 2.38 -2.48 4.53
C GLY A 207 0.89 -2.24 4.34
N GLY A 208 0.50 -1.31 3.47
CA GLY A 208 -0.90 -1.11 3.08
C GLY A 208 -1.46 -2.31 2.31
N ARG A 209 -0.68 -2.89 1.38
CA ARG A 209 -1.02 -4.15 0.70
C ARG A 209 -1.18 -5.30 1.70
N GLN A 210 -0.24 -5.41 2.64
CA GLN A 210 -0.29 -6.42 3.70
C GLN A 210 -1.57 -6.29 4.54
N GLY A 211 -1.99 -5.06 4.88
CA GLY A 211 -3.26 -4.80 5.56
C GLY A 211 -4.47 -5.27 4.74
N MET A 212 -4.52 -4.97 3.44
CA MET A 212 -5.57 -5.48 2.56
C MET A 212 -5.52 -7.02 2.45
N MET A 213 -4.33 -7.64 2.43
CA MET A 213 -4.19 -9.10 2.46
C MET A 213 -4.84 -9.69 3.71
N MET A 214 -4.65 -9.05 4.86
CA MET A 214 -5.24 -9.51 6.12
C MET A 214 -6.77 -9.37 6.14
N THR A 215 -7.34 -8.36 5.50
CA THR A 215 -8.80 -8.21 5.42
C THR A 215 -9.46 -9.21 4.46
N GLN A 216 -8.75 -9.65 3.42
CA GLN A 216 -9.30 -10.45 2.33
C GLN A 216 -8.98 -11.95 2.47
N ARG A 217 -7.71 -12.29 2.73
CA ARG A 217 -7.26 -13.69 2.79
C ARG A 217 -7.32 -14.26 4.21
N PHE A 218 -7.06 -13.42 5.22
CA PHE A 218 -7.01 -13.81 6.64
C PHE A 218 -7.93 -12.96 7.52
N PRO A 219 -9.22 -12.86 7.18
CA PRO A 219 -10.14 -11.92 7.82
C PRO A 219 -10.35 -12.16 9.32
N HIS A 220 -9.92 -13.32 9.83
CA HIS A 220 -10.08 -13.71 11.23
C HIS A 220 -9.01 -13.12 12.16
N HIS A 221 -7.94 -12.52 11.64
CA HIS A 221 -6.82 -12.10 12.48
C HIS A 221 -7.01 -10.73 13.13
N PHE A 222 -7.64 -9.76 12.46
CA PHE A 222 -7.68 -8.38 12.93
C PHE A 222 -9.09 -7.83 13.03
N ASP A 223 -9.32 -7.00 14.07
CA ASP A 223 -10.58 -6.29 14.28
C ASP A 223 -10.56 -4.94 13.56
N GLY A 224 -9.36 -4.33 13.44
CA GLY A 224 -9.17 -3.08 12.74
C GLY A 224 -7.94 -3.07 11.87
N VAL A 225 -8.02 -2.44 10.68
CA VAL A 225 -6.92 -2.35 9.72
C VAL A 225 -6.80 -0.93 9.18
N VAL A 226 -5.58 -0.36 9.23
CA VAL A 226 -5.21 0.85 8.47
C VAL A 226 -4.36 0.42 7.29
N SER A 227 -4.83 0.70 6.07
CA SER A 227 -4.10 0.47 4.82
C SER A 227 -3.89 1.78 4.07
N GLY A 228 -2.70 2.37 4.24
CA GLY A 228 -2.33 3.58 3.54
C GLY A 228 -1.66 3.29 2.20
N ALA A 229 -1.97 4.07 1.16
CA ALA A 229 -1.38 3.96 -0.17
C ALA A 229 -1.07 2.49 -0.57
N PRO A 230 -2.06 1.58 -0.53
CA PRO A 230 -1.81 0.16 -0.72
C PRO A 230 -1.47 -0.17 -2.16
N ILE A 231 -0.43 -0.97 -2.37
CA ILE A 231 -0.09 -1.52 -3.69
C ILE A 231 -0.95 -2.75 -3.98
N PHE A 232 -2.23 -2.58 -4.12
CA PHE A 232 -3.21 -3.68 -4.14
C PHE A 232 -3.21 -4.54 -5.42
N GLU A 233 -2.82 -4.00 -6.56
CA GLU A 233 -2.61 -4.70 -7.84
C GLU A 233 -1.15 -4.52 -8.28
N GLN A 234 -0.22 -5.02 -7.50
CA GLN A 234 1.20 -4.68 -7.63
C GLN A 234 1.78 -5.00 -9.02
N HIS A 235 1.43 -6.16 -9.60
CA HIS A 235 1.87 -6.54 -10.94
C HIS A 235 1.37 -5.56 -12.02
N VAL A 236 0.17 -5.01 -11.87
CA VAL A 236 -0.40 -4.02 -12.80
C VAL A 236 0.22 -2.63 -12.57
N ALA A 237 0.44 -2.24 -11.30
CA ALA A 237 1.10 -0.98 -10.98
C ALA A 237 2.52 -0.89 -11.57
N GLN A 238 3.24 -2.03 -11.65
CA GLN A 238 4.56 -2.08 -12.31
C GLN A 238 4.48 -1.74 -13.80
N VAL A 239 3.39 -2.09 -14.49
CA VAL A 239 3.19 -1.71 -15.90
C VAL A 239 3.13 -0.18 -16.04
N GLY A 240 2.46 0.50 -15.10
CA GLY A 240 2.46 1.96 -15.01
C GLY A 240 3.87 2.54 -14.82
N SER A 241 4.62 1.99 -13.87
CA SER A 241 6.00 2.43 -13.60
C SER A 241 6.92 2.25 -14.83
N MET A 242 6.77 1.14 -15.56
CA MET A 242 7.55 0.91 -16.77
C MET A 242 7.26 1.93 -17.86
N GLN A 243 5.99 2.28 -18.07
CA GLN A 243 5.63 3.32 -19.03
C GLN A 243 6.29 4.65 -18.66
N ILE A 244 6.18 5.09 -17.41
CA ILE A 244 6.79 6.34 -16.95
C ILE A 244 8.31 6.32 -17.21
N LEU A 245 8.98 5.25 -16.82
CA LEU A 245 10.43 5.11 -16.98
C LEU A 245 10.86 5.08 -18.48
N GLN A 246 10.10 4.45 -19.36
CA GLN A 246 10.35 4.44 -20.80
C GLN A 246 10.16 5.84 -21.41
N GLU A 247 9.08 6.55 -21.04
CA GLU A 247 8.82 7.91 -21.51
C GLU A 247 9.91 8.89 -21.04
N LEU A 248 10.30 8.83 -19.78
CA LEU A 248 11.38 9.65 -19.25
C LEU A 248 12.73 9.35 -19.91
N ARG A 249 13.03 8.05 -20.15
CA ARG A 249 14.24 7.64 -20.86
C ARG A 249 14.31 8.18 -22.29
N ALA A 250 13.16 8.21 -22.97
CA ALA A 250 13.09 8.66 -24.36
C ALA A 250 13.45 10.14 -24.54
N ILE A 251 13.17 10.97 -23.52
CA ILE A 251 13.42 12.42 -23.56
C ILE A 251 14.65 12.85 -22.75
N ALA A 252 15.23 11.94 -21.95
CA ALA A 252 16.36 12.26 -21.08
C ALA A 252 17.64 12.59 -21.90
N PRO A 253 18.30 13.71 -21.61
CA PRO A 253 19.63 13.97 -22.16
C PRO A 253 20.61 12.86 -21.81
N LYS A 254 21.57 12.60 -22.70
CA LYS A 254 22.59 11.56 -22.52
C LYS A 254 23.83 12.12 -21.85
N ASP A 255 24.51 11.27 -21.07
CA ASP A 255 25.86 11.53 -20.55
C ASP A 255 26.92 11.38 -21.65
N ALA A 256 28.19 11.59 -21.29
CA ALA A 256 29.32 11.46 -22.23
C ALA A 256 29.50 10.01 -22.77
N ALA A 257 28.99 9.00 -22.06
CA ALA A 257 29.00 7.60 -22.48
C ALA A 257 27.78 7.21 -23.32
N GLY A 258 26.87 8.15 -23.58
CA GLY A 258 25.65 7.92 -24.36
C GLY A 258 24.48 7.35 -23.58
N ASN A 259 24.53 7.26 -22.25
CA ASN A 259 23.47 6.74 -21.40
C ASN A 259 22.45 7.83 -21.06
N PRO A 260 21.14 7.56 -21.12
CA PRO A 260 20.11 8.51 -20.70
C PRO A 260 20.18 8.80 -19.20
N VAL A 261 20.23 10.10 -18.84
CA VAL A 261 20.26 10.59 -17.47
C VAL A 261 18.85 11.03 -17.08
N LEU A 262 18.08 10.16 -16.40
CA LEU A 262 16.67 10.39 -16.12
C LEU A 262 16.42 11.68 -15.30
N SER A 263 17.32 12.03 -14.39
CA SER A 263 17.20 13.25 -13.58
C SER A 263 17.22 14.54 -14.41
N ARG A 264 17.72 14.48 -15.64
CA ARG A 264 17.76 15.61 -16.59
C ARG A 264 16.56 15.67 -17.53
N ALA A 265 15.62 14.68 -17.47
CA ALA A 265 14.43 14.70 -18.33
C ALA A 265 13.53 15.92 -18.05
N PHE A 266 13.45 16.31 -16.78
CA PHE A 266 12.82 17.55 -16.33
C PHE A 266 13.68 18.22 -15.27
N SER A 267 13.83 19.53 -15.31
CA SER A 267 14.37 20.33 -14.20
C SER A 267 13.32 20.52 -13.11
N ASP A 268 13.74 20.89 -11.89
CA ASP A 268 12.80 21.20 -10.81
C ASP A 268 11.90 22.39 -11.18
N ALA A 269 12.46 23.40 -11.85
CA ALA A 269 11.69 24.53 -12.35
C ALA A 269 10.61 24.12 -13.36
N GLN A 270 10.89 23.13 -14.23
CA GLN A 270 9.89 22.60 -15.17
C GLN A 270 8.81 21.79 -14.45
N LEU A 271 9.18 20.95 -13.48
CA LEU A 271 8.18 20.22 -12.65
C LEU A 271 7.31 21.19 -11.86
N GLN A 272 7.93 22.24 -11.29
CA GLN A 272 7.20 23.30 -10.58
C GLN A 272 6.25 24.06 -11.51
N LEU A 273 6.69 24.37 -12.73
CA LEU A 273 5.85 25.01 -13.75
C LEU A 273 4.60 24.18 -14.06
N VAL A 274 4.74 22.84 -14.22
CA VAL A 274 3.60 21.93 -14.42
C VAL A 274 2.69 21.94 -13.20
N ALA A 275 3.25 21.79 -12.00
CA ALA A 275 2.48 21.79 -10.76
C ALA A 275 1.68 23.10 -10.57
N ASP A 276 2.29 24.25 -10.93
CA ASP A 276 1.62 25.56 -10.85
C ASP A 276 0.54 25.72 -11.94
N GLY A 277 0.79 25.20 -13.14
CA GLY A 277 -0.19 25.15 -14.24
C GLY A 277 -1.44 24.36 -13.82
N VAL A 278 -1.24 23.17 -13.31
CA VAL A 278 -2.34 22.33 -12.80
C VAL A 278 -3.13 23.05 -11.70
N ARG A 279 -2.45 23.63 -10.71
CA ARG A 279 -3.13 24.38 -9.63
C ARG A 279 -3.91 25.57 -10.18
N ARG A 280 -3.34 26.40 -11.06
CA ARG A 280 -4.06 27.54 -11.67
C ARG A 280 -5.37 27.10 -12.34
N GLN A 281 -5.38 25.95 -13.00
CA GLN A 281 -6.57 25.46 -13.71
C GLN A 281 -7.57 24.74 -12.83
N CYS A 282 -7.11 24.08 -11.77
CA CYS A 282 -7.93 23.07 -11.08
C CYS A 282 -8.25 23.41 -9.61
N ASP A 283 -7.44 24.23 -8.94
CA ASP A 283 -7.56 24.54 -7.52
C ASP A 283 -8.98 25.07 -7.17
N ALA A 284 -9.44 26.09 -7.90
CA ALA A 284 -10.76 26.70 -7.65
C ALA A 284 -11.98 25.81 -7.98
N LYS A 285 -11.80 24.59 -8.52
CA LYS A 285 -12.93 23.73 -8.93
C LYS A 285 -13.68 23.10 -7.75
N ASP A 286 -13.11 23.10 -6.57
CA ASP A 286 -13.78 22.69 -5.33
C ASP A 286 -14.50 23.85 -4.62
N GLY A 287 -14.41 25.08 -5.20
CA GLY A 287 -15.07 26.29 -4.69
C GLY A 287 -14.14 27.27 -3.99
N VAL A 288 -12.84 26.96 -3.87
CA VAL A 288 -11.84 27.86 -3.25
C VAL A 288 -10.46 27.64 -3.89
N ALA A 289 -9.71 28.73 -4.09
CA ALA A 289 -8.33 28.65 -4.57
C ALA A 289 -7.39 28.79 -3.36
N ASP A 290 -6.97 27.69 -2.78
CA ASP A 290 -6.20 27.66 -1.53
C ASP A 290 -4.91 26.81 -1.60
N GLY A 291 -4.59 26.31 -2.79
CA GLY A 291 -3.38 25.51 -3.09
C GLY A 291 -3.55 24.00 -2.94
N LEU A 292 -4.77 23.51 -2.62
CA LEU A 292 -5.14 22.10 -2.55
C LEU A 292 -6.21 21.78 -3.60
N ILE A 293 -6.02 20.76 -4.39
CA ILE A 293 -6.97 20.34 -5.44
C ILE A 293 -7.85 19.24 -4.88
N GLU A 294 -8.91 19.60 -4.17
CA GLU A 294 -9.85 18.64 -3.58
C GLU A 294 -10.66 17.91 -4.67
N ASN A 295 -11.13 18.64 -5.70
CA ASN A 295 -11.90 18.08 -6.81
C ASN A 295 -11.02 17.69 -8.00
N TYR A 296 -9.99 16.86 -7.76
CA TYR A 296 -9.01 16.43 -8.76
C TYR A 296 -9.62 15.60 -9.89
N ASP A 297 -10.72 14.88 -9.69
CA ASP A 297 -11.39 14.08 -10.73
C ASP A 297 -11.91 14.94 -11.88
N THR A 298 -12.26 16.20 -11.61
CA THR A 298 -12.69 17.16 -12.63
C THR A 298 -11.53 17.94 -13.24
N CYS A 299 -10.31 17.74 -12.76
CA CYS A 299 -9.12 18.38 -13.26
C CYS A 299 -8.71 17.75 -14.60
N LYS A 300 -8.91 18.48 -15.69
CA LYS A 300 -8.45 18.11 -17.03
C LYS A 300 -7.42 19.15 -17.45
N TYR A 301 -6.15 18.79 -17.38
CA TYR A 301 -5.05 19.68 -17.67
C TYR A 301 -4.37 19.31 -18.99
N ASP A 302 -4.03 20.33 -19.81
CA ASP A 302 -3.26 20.15 -21.04
C ASP A 302 -1.88 20.80 -20.88
N PRO A 303 -0.78 20.02 -20.79
CA PRO A 303 0.56 20.57 -20.65
C PRO A 303 1.05 21.34 -21.89
N ALA A 304 0.33 21.31 -23.01
CA ALA A 304 0.68 22.08 -24.22
C ALA A 304 0.68 23.60 -23.97
N GLU A 305 -0.08 24.10 -22.99
CA GLU A 305 -0.04 25.51 -22.59
C GLU A 305 1.33 25.96 -22.06
N LEU A 306 2.15 25.01 -21.61
CA LEU A 306 3.50 25.26 -21.09
C LEU A 306 4.60 25.06 -22.12
N GLN A 307 4.25 24.75 -23.37
CA GLN A 307 5.23 24.54 -24.43
C GLN A 307 5.99 25.83 -24.75
N CYS A 308 7.27 25.70 -25.04
CA CYS A 308 8.08 26.86 -25.45
C CYS A 308 7.47 27.57 -26.66
N GLY A 309 7.30 28.87 -26.55
CA GLY A 309 6.61 29.70 -27.58
C GLY A 309 5.14 29.97 -27.27
N SER A 310 4.54 29.36 -26.24
CA SER A 310 3.21 29.76 -25.75
C SER A 310 3.29 31.05 -24.91
N ASP A 311 2.18 31.78 -24.80
CA ASP A 311 2.11 33.01 -23.97
C ASP A 311 2.36 32.72 -22.51
N THR A 312 1.80 31.59 -21.99
CA THR A 312 1.99 31.17 -20.61
C THR A 312 3.44 30.85 -20.30
N ALA A 313 4.13 30.10 -21.16
CA ALA A 313 5.54 29.76 -21.00
C ALA A 313 6.46 31.00 -21.10
N SER A 314 6.15 31.94 -22.03
CA SER A 314 6.90 33.16 -22.23
C SER A 314 6.91 34.06 -20.98
N SER A 315 5.79 34.12 -20.26
CA SER A 315 5.67 34.89 -19.02
C SER A 315 6.38 34.24 -17.82
N ALA A 316 6.54 32.91 -17.81
CA ALA A 316 7.16 32.17 -16.72
C ALA A 316 8.71 32.11 -16.76
N GLY A 317 9.33 32.46 -17.91
CA GLY A 317 10.78 32.34 -18.12
C GLY A 317 11.32 30.90 -18.16
N VAL A 318 10.46 29.90 -18.04
CA VAL A 318 10.73 28.45 -18.12
C VAL A 318 9.64 27.82 -18.96
N CYS A 319 10.01 26.85 -19.82
CA CYS A 319 9.06 26.21 -20.72
C CYS A 319 9.38 24.72 -20.90
N LEU A 320 8.44 23.99 -21.50
CA LEU A 320 8.58 22.58 -21.87
C LEU A 320 8.87 22.45 -23.37
N SER A 321 9.77 21.55 -23.75
CA SER A 321 9.94 21.17 -25.14
C SER A 321 8.71 20.37 -25.63
N PRO A 322 8.45 20.31 -26.96
CA PRO A 322 7.38 19.45 -27.49
C PRO A 322 7.49 17.99 -27.05
N GLN A 323 8.72 17.48 -26.90
CA GLN A 323 8.98 16.11 -26.42
C GLN A 323 8.58 15.93 -24.96
N GLN A 324 8.85 16.91 -24.10
CA GLN A 324 8.45 16.90 -22.69
C GLN A 324 6.91 16.98 -22.55
N VAL A 325 6.26 17.83 -23.32
CA VAL A 325 4.78 17.91 -23.38
C VAL A 325 4.19 16.56 -23.78
N GLY A 326 4.69 15.96 -24.86
CA GLY A 326 4.22 14.65 -25.32
C GLY A 326 4.43 13.53 -24.30
N ALA A 327 5.59 13.51 -23.64
CA ALA A 327 5.88 12.52 -22.58
C ALA A 327 4.92 12.66 -21.39
N LEU A 328 4.70 13.89 -20.87
CA LEU A 328 3.75 14.14 -19.78
C LEU A 328 2.34 13.69 -20.17
N THR A 329 1.87 14.06 -21.37
CA THR A 329 0.55 13.67 -21.86
C THR A 329 0.38 12.16 -21.85
N ARG A 330 1.34 11.39 -22.38
CA ARG A 330 1.27 9.92 -22.39
C ARG A 330 1.37 9.32 -20.98
N ILE A 331 2.24 9.85 -20.12
CA ILE A 331 2.38 9.41 -18.73
C ILE A 331 1.04 9.55 -17.98
N PHE A 332 0.42 10.72 -18.05
CA PHE A 332 -0.83 10.97 -17.32
C PHE A 332 -2.04 10.24 -17.91
N GLN A 333 -2.01 9.88 -19.20
CA GLN A 333 -3.02 9.01 -19.80
C GLN A 333 -2.89 7.54 -19.36
N GLY A 334 -1.76 7.14 -18.76
CA GLY A 334 -1.45 5.77 -18.36
C GLY A 334 -1.18 4.82 -19.54
N PRO A 335 -0.58 3.65 -19.27
CA PRO A 335 -0.16 2.71 -20.31
C PRO A 335 -1.35 2.08 -21.03
N LYS A 336 -1.19 1.92 -22.34
CA LYS A 336 -2.15 1.26 -23.23
C LYS A 336 -1.44 0.27 -24.14
N THR A 337 -2.18 -0.71 -24.63
CA THR A 337 -1.77 -1.54 -25.76
C THR A 337 -1.72 -0.73 -27.05
N SER A 338 -1.09 -1.26 -28.09
CA SER A 338 -1.10 -0.67 -29.44
C SER A 338 -2.53 -0.52 -30.02
N THR A 339 -3.47 -1.34 -29.54
CA THR A 339 -4.90 -1.28 -29.91
C THR A 339 -5.73 -0.32 -29.06
N GLY A 340 -5.09 0.38 -28.08
CA GLY A 340 -5.75 1.37 -27.23
C GLY A 340 -6.37 0.82 -25.94
N THR A 341 -6.22 -0.49 -25.63
CA THR A 341 -6.71 -1.07 -24.37
C THR A 341 -5.93 -0.52 -23.18
N GLN A 342 -6.62 0.07 -22.21
CA GLN A 342 -6.02 0.63 -21.00
C GLN A 342 -5.47 -0.48 -20.09
N LEU A 343 -4.17 -0.44 -19.76
CA LEU A 343 -3.49 -1.42 -18.91
C LEU A 343 -3.43 -0.99 -17.44
N TYR A 344 -3.34 0.31 -17.17
CA TYR A 344 -3.37 0.90 -15.84
C TYR A 344 -4.11 2.24 -15.90
N PRO A 345 -4.86 2.65 -14.88
CA PRO A 345 -5.65 3.87 -14.92
C PRO A 345 -4.84 5.14 -15.23
N PRO A 346 -5.43 6.16 -15.87
CA PRO A 346 -4.85 7.50 -15.95
C PRO A 346 -4.47 8.04 -14.59
N ILE A 347 -3.37 8.78 -14.50
CA ILE A 347 -2.89 9.41 -13.26
C ILE A 347 -3.67 10.72 -13.04
N PRO A 348 -4.08 11.06 -11.80
CA PRO A 348 -4.65 12.38 -11.52
C PRO A 348 -3.67 13.50 -11.85
N TRP A 349 -4.18 14.61 -12.39
CA TRP A 349 -3.39 15.83 -12.55
C TRP A 349 -3.21 16.50 -11.18
N ASP A 350 -2.26 16.00 -10.42
CA ASP A 350 -1.74 16.61 -9.18
C ASP A 350 -0.29 16.15 -9.04
N ILE A 351 0.65 17.05 -9.20
CA ILE A 351 2.07 16.71 -9.33
C ILE A 351 2.88 17.31 -8.17
N SER A 352 3.68 16.47 -7.54
CA SER A 352 4.67 16.85 -6.54
C SER A 352 6.09 16.75 -7.10
N VAL A 353 6.85 17.83 -7.00
CA VAL A 353 8.25 17.88 -7.44
C VAL A 353 9.10 16.87 -6.66
N SER A 354 8.95 16.84 -5.33
CA SER A 354 9.69 15.91 -4.46
C SER A 354 9.35 14.45 -4.74
N GLY A 355 8.08 14.14 -4.91
CA GLY A 355 7.60 12.81 -5.25
C GLY A 355 8.16 12.30 -6.58
N TRP A 356 8.12 13.12 -7.61
CA TRP A 356 8.69 12.77 -8.92
C TRP A 356 10.21 12.61 -8.89
N ARG A 357 10.92 13.48 -8.16
CA ARG A 357 12.37 13.34 -7.96
C ARG A 357 12.72 12.03 -7.27
N GLY A 358 12.12 11.77 -6.14
CA GLY A 358 12.42 10.56 -5.37
C GLY A 358 12.02 9.27 -6.08
N ALA A 359 10.81 9.24 -6.66
CA ALA A 359 10.25 8.04 -7.24
C ALA A 359 10.76 7.76 -8.66
N MET A 360 10.71 8.73 -9.58
CA MET A 360 10.79 8.49 -11.02
C MET A 360 12.06 9.01 -11.69
N LEU A 361 12.55 10.19 -11.30
CA LEU A 361 13.65 10.87 -11.98
C LEU A 361 15.02 10.61 -11.35
N GLY A 362 15.10 10.56 -10.03
CA GLY A 362 16.34 10.59 -9.25
C GLY A 362 16.66 12.00 -8.75
N THR A 363 17.24 12.06 -7.56
CA THR A 363 17.61 13.31 -6.86
C THR A 363 18.95 13.90 -7.36
N SER A 364 19.71 13.12 -8.12
CA SER A 364 20.96 13.53 -8.78
C SER A 364 21.19 12.69 -10.03
N GLU A 365 22.22 13.02 -10.81
CA GLU A 365 22.57 12.27 -12.04
C GLU A 365 23.00 10.82 -11.76
N THR A 366 23.57 10.58 -10.61
CA THR A 366 24.03 9.25 -10.17
C THR A 366 23.00 8.51 -9.32
N ALA A 367 21.98 9.21 -8.80
CA ALA A 367 20.93 8.60 -7.99
C ALA A 367 19.98 7.76 -8.86
N VAL A 368 19.86 6.49 -8.54
CA VAL A 368 18.87 5.61 -9.18
C VAL A 368 17.50 5.84 -8.55
N PRO A 369 16.49 6.24 -9.33
CA PRO A 369 15.14 6.48 -8.80
C PRO A 369 14.56 5.24 -8.11
N ASN A 370 13.73 5.43 -7.09
CA ASN A 370 13.13 4.33 -6.34
C ASN A 370 12.33 3.36 -7.23
N ALA A 371 11.52 3.89 -8.16
CA ALA A 371 10.78 3.07 -9.10
C ALA A 371 11.70 2.22 -9.99
N ARG A 372 12.81 2.79 -10.48
CA ARG A 372 13.77 2.04 -11.30
C ARG A 372 14.44 0.90 -10.53
N ARG A 373 14.80 1.13 -9.26
CA ARG A 373 15.40 0.10 -8.39
C ARG A 373 14.41 -1.03 -8.11
N ALA A 374 13.20 -0.68 -7.67
CA ALA A 374 12.15 -1.64 -7.39
C ALA A 374 11.72 -2.41 -8.66
N THR A 375 11.42 -1.69 -9.74
CA THR A 375 10.95 -2.28 -10.99
C THR A 375 11.98 -3.26 -11.59
N ASN A 376 13.27 -2.91 -11.55
CA ASN A 376 14.33 -3.75 -12.14
C ASN A 376 14.38 -5.15 -11.53
N THR A 377 14.28 -5.30 -10.21
CA THR A 377 14.36 -6.61 -9.55
C THR A 377 12.98 -7.27 -9.45
N SER A 378 11.93 -6.53 -9.08
CA SER A 378 10.61 -7.12 -8.87
C SER A 378 9.99 -7.69 -10.15
N ILE A 379 10.16 -7.02 -11.30
CA ILE A 379 9.67 -7.56 -12.58
C ILE A 379 10.35 -8.87 -12.91
N LYS A 380 11.68 -8.90 -12.86
CA LYS A 380 12.49 -10.06 -13.24
C LYS A 380 12.23 -11.28 -12.38
N TYR A 381 12.14 -11.07 -11.07
CA TYR A 381 12.22 -12.15 -10.10
C TYR A 381 10.89 -12.50 -9.45
N VAL A 382 9.98 -11.53 -9.30
CA VAL A 382 8.70 -11.74 -8.60
C VAL A 382 7.53 -11.79 -9.56
N PHE A 383 7.38 -10.77 -10.43
CA PHE A 383 6.16 -10.66 -11.24
C PHE A 383 6.18 -11.50 -12.50
N MET A 384 7.30 -11.61 -13.20
CA MET A 384 7.40 -12.57 -14.32
C MET A 384 7.41 -14.00 -13.83
N THR A 385 6.61 -14.84 -14.44
CA THR A 385 6.49 -16.26 -14.11
C THR A 385 6.63 -17.09 -15.39
N PRO A 386 7.70 -17.91 -15.56
CA PRO A 386 8.84 -18.03 -14.65
C PRO A 386 9.69 -16.75 -14.55
N ALA A 387 10.54 -16.67 -13.51
CA ALA A 387 11.48 -15.56 -13.33
C ALA A 387 12.39 -15.39 -14.56
N GLN A 388 12.67 -14.14 -14.94
CA GLN A 388 13.48 -13.78 -16.09
C GLN A 388 14.62 -12.83 -15.70
N PRO A 389 15.73 -13.36 -15.14
CA PRO A 389 16.83 -12.54 -14.60
C PRO A 389 17.45 -11.57 -15.62
N ASN A 390 17.47 -11.95 -16.90
CA ASN A 390 18.07 -11.16 -17.99
C ASN A 390 17.09 -10.22 -18.70
N PHE A 391 15.85 -10.10 -18.21
CA PHE A 391 14.85 -9.23 -18.83
C PHE A 391 15.27 -7.77 -18.73
N ASP A 392 15.29 -7.07 -19.88
CA ASP A 392 15.43 -5.60 -19.89
C ASP A 392 14.06 -4.94 -19.81
N TYR A 393 13.74 -4.38 -18.66
CA TYR A 393 12.45 -3.72 -18.41
C TYR A 393 12.24 -2.46 -19.27
N PHE A 394 13.30 -1.86 -19.84
CA PHE A 394 13.17 -0.81 -20.82
C PHE A 394 12.70 -1.29 -22.19
N SER A 395 12.81 -2.60 -22.46
CA SER A 395 12.26 -3.24 -23.67
C SER A 395 10.86 -3.84 -23.45
N PHE A 396 10.22 -3.56 -22.30
CA PHE A 396 8.89 -4.08 -22.01
C PHE A 396 7.88 -3.70 -23.09
N ASN A 397 7.22 -4.71 -23.64
CA ASN A 397 6.20 -4.58 -24.67
C ASN A 397 4.80 -4.65 -24.03
N PHE A 398 4.04 -3.57 -24.12
CA PHE A 398 2.73 -3.43 -23.50
C PHE A 398 1.64 -4.33 -24.11
N ASP A 399 1.85 -4.90 -25.29
CA ASP A 399 0.91 -5.85 -25.91
C ASP A 399 1.14 -7.28 -25.44
N ARG A 400 2.39 -7.65 -25.15
CA ARG A 400 2.80 -9.04 -24.91
C ARG A 400 3.11 -9.31 -23.43
N ASP A 401 3.93 -8.46 -22.81
CA ASP A 401 4.61 -8.80 -21.56
C ASP A 401 3.71 -8.73 -20.31
N PRO A 402 2.60 -7.96 -20.26
CA PRO A 402 1.67 -8.03 -19.13
C PRO A 402 1.14 -9.44 -18.86
N ALA A 403 0.97 -10.26 -19.91
CA ALA A 403 0.51 -11.65 -19.76
C ALA A 403 1.50 -12.51 -18.95
N LEU A 404 2.81 -12.25 -19.02
CA LEU A 404 3.84 -12.95 -18.25
C LEU A 404 3.78 -12.66 -16.74
N MET A 405 3.10 -11.59 -16.35
CA MET A 405 2.99 -11.14 -14.97
C MET A 405 1.70 -11.59 -14.28
N THR A 406 0.72 -12.08 -15.03
CA THR A 406 -0.62 -12.42 -14.52
C THR A 406 -0.60 -13.47 -13.42
N ALA A 407 0.26 -14.50 -13.54
CA ALA A 407 0.35 -15.57 -12.55
C ALA A 407 0.78 -15.07 -11.16
N SER A 408 1.53 -13.97 -11.07
CA SER A 408 1.96 -13.40 -9.80
C SER A 408 0.80 -12.83 -8.97
N ALA A 409 -0.35 -12.54 -9.59
CA ALA A 409 -1.54 -12.08 -8.89
C ALA A 409 -2.02 -13.07 -7.83
N ALA A 410 -1.82 -14.38 -8.03
CA ALA A 410 -2.24 -15.42 -7.09
C ALA A 410 -1.66 -15.25 -5.67
N PHE A 411 -0.48 -14.66 -5.55
CA PHE A 411 0.16 -14.43 -4.25
C PHE A 411 0.39 -12.96 -3.91
N THR A 412 0.21 -12.02 -4.85
CA THR A 412 0.46 -10.59 -4.61
C THR A 412 -0.80 -9.73 -4.59
N ALA A 413 -1.85 -10.10 -5.34
CA ALA A 413 -3.02 -9.26 -5.49
C ALA A 413 -3.88 -9.23 -4.22
N THR A 414 -4.37 -8.04 -3.90
CA THR A 414 -5.29 -7.77 -2.79
C THR A 414 -6.46 -6.92 -3.27
N ASN A 415 -6.99 -7.28 -4.44
CA ASN A 415 -8.04 -6.54 -5.15
C ASN A 415 -9.43 -7.17 -5.05
N SER A 416 -9.59 -8.19 -4.20
CA SER A 416 -10.90 -8.80 -3.93
C SER A 416 -11.86 -7.76 -3.37
N THR A 417 -13.12 -7.87 -3.78
CA THR A 417 -14.24 -7.11 -3.21
C THR A 417 -15.10 -7.95 -2.27
N ASP A 418 -14.75 -9.21 -2.08
CA ASP A 418 -15.37 -10.06 -1.07
C ASP A 418 -14.78 -9.78 0.32
N TYR A 419 -15.57 -9.11 1.13
CA TYR A 419 -15.28 -8.80 2.53
C TYR A 419 -16.24 -9.51 3.49
N SER A 420 -16.93 -10.56 3.02
CA SER A 420 -17.92 -11.30 3.81
C SER A 420 -17.35 -11.81 5.13
N GLY A 421 -16.17 -12.46 5.10
CA GLY A 421 -15.49 -12.96 6.30
C GLY A 421 -15.08 -11.85 7.27
N PHE A 422 -14.55 -10.72 6.75
CA PHE A 422 -14.16 -9.58 7.56
C PHE A 422 -15.38 -8.88 8.20
N LYS A 423 -16.47 -8.72 7.44
CA LYS A 423 -17.75 -8.19 7.93
C LYS A 423 -18.39 -9.08 9.00
N ALA A 424 -18.34 -10.42 8.82
CA ALA A 424 -18.92 -11.37 9.77
C ALA A 424 -18.33 -11.23 11.19
N ARG A 425 -17.04 -10.83 11.31
CA ARG A 425 -16.44 -10.51 12.61
C ARG A 425 -16.48 -9.03 12.99
N LYS A 426 -17.27 -8.24 12.30
CA LYS A 426 -17.41 -6.78 12.51
C LYS A 426 -16.11 -6.00 12.30
N GLY A 427 -15.19 -6.51 11.48
CA GLY A 427 -13.92 -5.86 11.15
C GLY A 427 -14.12 -4.47 10.56
N LYS A 428 -13.19 -3.56 10.82
CA LYS A 428 -13.20 -2.17 10.35
C LYS A 428 -11.91 -1.85 9.62
N THR A 429 -12.00 -1.18 8.46
CA THR A 429 -10.80 -0.75 7.74
C THR A 429 -10.86 0.71 7.34
N ILE A 430 -9.78 1.43 7.62
CA ILE A 430 -9.51 2.78 7.13
C ILE A 430 -8.45 2.69 6.05
N LEU A 431 -8.78 3.21 4.86
CA LEU A 431 -7.86 3.32 3.74
C LEU A 431 -7.55 4.80 3.50
N PHE A 432 -6.32 5.12 3.10
CA PHE A 432 -6.01 6.47 2.65
C PHE A 432 -5.07 6.45 1.44
N MET A 433 -5.14 7.48 0.59
CA MET A 433 -4.36 7.58 -0.62
C MET A 433 -3.92 9.01 -0.90
N GLY A 434 -2.64 9.22 -1.20
CA GLY A 434 -2.13 10.51 -1.69
C GLY A 434 -2.51 10.73 -3.16
N ILE A 435 -3.02 11.90 -3.48
CA ILE A 435 -3.42 12.22 -4.86
C ILE A 435 -2.20 12.49 -5.75
N SER A 436 -1.15 13.11 -5.19
CA SER A 436 0.14 13.35 -5.89
C SER A 436 1.10 12.16 -5.85
N ASP A 437 0.66 10.97 -5.40
CA ASP A 437 1.51 9.79 -5.30
C ASP A 437 2.08 9.40 -6.67
N ALA A 438 3.37 9.62 -6.86
CA ALA A 438 4.07 9.29 -8.10
C ALA A 438 4.35 7.78 -8.29
N VAL A 439 4.18 6.97 -7.23
CA VAL A 439 4.42 5.52 -7.24
C VAL A 439 3.13 4.76 -7.52
N LEU A 440 2.02 5.21 -6.91
CA LEU A 440 0.72 4.54 -6.95
C LEU A 440 -0.36 5.50 -7.46
N ASN A 441 -1.35 4.92 -8.12
CA ASN A 441 -2.37 5.69 -8.81
C ASN A 441 -3.65 5.77 -7.97
N ALA A 442 -3.99 6.97 -7.50
CA ALA A 442 -5.20 7.22 -6.72
C ALA A 442 -6.48 6.86 -7.50
N ASN A 443 -6.54 7.11 -8.82
CA ASN A 443 -7.68 6.69 -9.65
C ASN A 443 -7.84 5.16 -9.68
N GLY A 444 -6.75 4.40 -9.58
CA GLY A 444 -6.80 2.94 -9.43
C GLY A 444 -7.46 2.54 -8.13
N MET A 445 -7.07 3.19 -7.03
CA MET A 445 -7.64 2.95 -5.70
C MET A 445 -9.13 3.30 -5.64
N ASN A 446 -9.52 4.45 -6.18
CA ASN A 446 -10.91 4.88 -6.22
C ASN A 446 -11.79 3.90 -7.01
N ARG A 447 -11.34 3.47 -8.19
CA ARG A 447 -12.06 2.47 -9.01
C ARG A 447 -12.21 1.13 -8.29
N TRP A 448 -11.21 0.70 -7.54
CA TRP A 448 -11.33 -0.50 -6.73
C TRP A 448 -12.35 -0.28 -5.60
N TYR A 449 -12.31 0.84 -4.91
CA TYR A 449 -13.25 1.16 -3.84
C TYR A 449 -14.70 1.27 -4.37
N ASP A 450 -14.91 1.82 -5.55
CA ASP A 450 -16.22 1.86 -6.21
C ASP A 450 -16.76 0.44 -6.49
N ARG A 451 -15.89 -0.47 -6.95
CA ARG A 451 -16.25 -1.89 -7.09
C ARG A 451 -16.57 -2.54 -5.75
N LEU A 452 -15.81 -2.20 -4.69
CA LEU A 452 -16.10 -2.67 -3.33
C LEU A 452 -17.47 -2.20 -2.87
N VAL A 453 -17.80 -0.93 -3.08
CA VAL A 453 -19.11 -0.33 -2.76
C VAL A 453 -20.23 -1.05 -3.51
N GLN A 454 -20.07 -1.27 -4.80
CA GLN A 454 -21.06 -1.95 -5.62
C GLN A 454 -21.29 -3.40 -5.15
N ALA A 455 -20.20 -4.13 -4.85
CA ALA A 455 -20.27 -5.54 -4.45
C ALA A 455 -20.83 -5.74 -3.03
N ASN A 456 -20.82 -4.71 -2.18
CA ASN A 456 -21.20 -4.82 -0.77
C ASN A 456 -22.49 -4.08 -0.39
N GLY A 457 -23.37 -3.80 -1.35
CA GLY A 457 -24.71 -3.26 -1.06
C GLY A 457 -24.77 -1.73 -1.03
N GLY A 458 -23.82 -1.06 -1.65
CA GLY A 458 -23.80 0.38 -1.83
C GLY A 458 -23.04 1.16 -0.74
N PRO A 459 -23.02 2.51 -0.84
CA PRO A 459 -22.19 3.37 0.01
C PRO A 459 -22.49 3.22 1.50
N ALA A 460 -23.76 3.21 1.89
CA ALA A 460 -24.17 3.12 3.29
C ALA A 460 -23.75 1.79 3.93
N ALA A 461 -23.87 0.66 3.21
CA ALA A 461 -23.47 -0.64 3.70
C ALA A 461 -21.94 -0.76 3.79
N THR A 462 -21.21 -0.25 2.79
CA THR A 462 -19.75 -0.30 2.76
C THR A 462 -19.14 0.59 3.85
N SER A 463 -19.68 1.77 4.10
CA SER A 463 -19.19 2.68 5.13
C SER A 463 -19.30 2.13 6.57
N GLN A 464 -20.03 1.02 6.77
CA GLN A 464 -20.08 0.33 8.07
C GLN A 464 -18.80 -0.46 8.38
N PHE A 465 -17.97 -0.79 7.37
CA PHE A 465 -16.76 -1.57 7.57
C PHE A 465 -15.51 -1.04 6.86
N ALA A 466 -15.66 -0.22 5.82
CA ALA A 466 -14.54 0.32 5.04
C ALA A 466 -14.75 1.80 4.71
N ARG A 467 -13.72 2.63 4.94
CA ARG A 467 -13.71 4.06 4.60
C ARG A 467 -12.40 4.42 3.93
N LEU A 468 -12.50 5.10 2.78
CA LEU A 468 -11.35 5.61 2.02
C LEU A 468 -11.26 7.13 2.19
N PHE A 469 -10.06 7.64 2.45
CA PHE A 469 -9.73 9.06 2.55
C PHE A 469 -8.66 9.41 1.55
N ASN A 470 -8.97 10.27 0.59
CA ASN A 470 -8.01 10.82 -0.35
C ASN A 470 -7.36 12.08 0.25
N VAL A 471 -6.05 12.25 0.03
CA VAL A 471 -5.27 13.35 0.59
C VAL A 471 -4.69 14.18 -0.54
N PRO A 472 -5.29 15.34 -0.87
CA PRO A 472 -4.81 16.22 -1.93
C PRO A 472 -3.37 16.65 -1.73
N GLY A 473 -2.58 16.68 -2.80
CA GLY A 473 -1.18 17.09 -2.78
C GLY A 473 -0.21 16.13 -2.09
N MET A 474 -0.69 15.05 -1.43
CA MET A 474 0.18 14.14 -0.71
C MET A 474 0.91 13.19 -1.66
N ASP A 475 2.22 13.04 -1.43
CA ASP A 475 3.09 12.05 -2.05
C ASP A 475 2.84 10.63 -1.50
N HIS A 476 3.75 9.71 -1.82
CA HIS A 476 3.66 8.33 -1.37
C HIS A 476 3.77 8.19 0.15
N CYS A 477 2.68 7.84 0.80
CA CYS A 477 2.51 7.72 2.26
C CYS A 477 2.62 9.01 3.07
N SER A 478 3.35 10.02 2.65
CA SER A 478 3.53 11.33 3.30
C SER A 478 4.29 12.28 2.38
N GLY A 479 4.42 13.54 2.77
CA GLY A 479 5.13 14.56 1.98
C GLY A 479 4.27 15.18 0.89
N GLY A 480 4.92 15.90 -0.03
CA GLY A 480 4.23 16.68 -1.06
C GLY A 480 3.75 18.05 -0.55
N LYS A 481 3.05 18.78 -1.41
CA LYS A 481 2.40 20.04 -1.02
C LYS A 481 1.02 19.74 -0.46
N ALA A 482 0.97 19.19 0.75
CA ALA A 482 -0.22 18.60 1.36
C ALA A 482 -0.35 18.92 2.84
N LEU A 483 -1.53 18.58 3.37
CA LEU A 483 -1.78 18.39 4.79
C LEU A 483 -1.64 16.88 5.08
N ASP A 484 -0.40 16.41 5.20
CA ASP A 484 -0.05 15.00 5.20
C ASP A 484 0.14 14.39 6.61
N ASP A 485 0.02 15.20 7.65
CA ASP A 485 0.08 14.77 9.05
C ASP A 485 -1.33 14.63 9.65
N PHE A 486 -1.81 13.40 9.74
CA PHE A 486 -3.12 13.04 10.28
C PHE A 486 -3.07 11.67 10.96
N ASP A 487 -3.99 11.44 11.89
CA ASP A 487 -4.07 10.17 12.63
C ASP A 487 -5.27 9.33 12.15
N PRO A 488 -5.06 8.24 11.37
CA PRO A 488 -6.11 7.29 11.03
C PRO A 488 -6.26 6.17 12.08
N VAL A 489 -5.36 6.07 13.05
CA VAL A 489 -5.27 4.94 13.99
C VAL A 489 -6.21 5.14 15.18
N THR A 490 -6.19 6.30 15.81
CA THR A 490 -7.10 6.61 16.94
C THR A 490 -8.57 6.52 16.53
N PRO A 491 -9.02 7.08 15.39
CA PRO A 491 -10.39 6.87 14.91
C PRO A 491 -10.73 5.41 14.59
N LEU A 492 -9.75 4.61 14.14
CA LEU A 492 -9.96 3.17 13.95
C LEU A 492 -10.21 2.47 15.29
N TYR A 493 -9.45 2.80 16.34
CA TYR A 493 -9.68 2.27 17.70
C TYR A 493 -11.08 2.63 18.19
N ASP A 494 -11.49 3.89 18.04
CA ASP A 494 -12.83 4.33 18.43
C ASP A 494 -13.92 3.61 17.63
N TRP A 495 -13.69 3.34 16.35
CA TRP A 495 -14.64 2.61 15.51
C TRP A 495 -14.79 1.15 15.93
N VAL A 496 -13.67 0.45 16.20
CA VAL A 496 -13.67 -0.95 16.62
C VAL A 496 -14.22 -1.12 18.03
N GLU A 497 -13.77 -0.27 18.97
CA GLU A 497 -14.00 -0.48 20.41
C GLU A 497 -15.27 0.21 20.92
N LYS A 498 -15.73 1.27 20.25
CA LYS A 498 -16.88 2.10 20.66
C LYS A 498 -17.96 2.23 19.59
N ASP A 499 -17.79 1.57 18.44
CA ASP A 499 -18.64 1.65 17.24
C ASP A 499 -18.81 3.12 16.73
N LYS A 500 -17.80 3.97 16.99
CA LYS A 500 -17.77 5.38 16.57
C LYS A 500 -16.95 5.51 15.29
N ALA A 501 -17.61 5.40 14.15
CA ALA A 501 -16.99 5.52 12.85
C ALA A 501 -16.51 6.96 12.56
N PRO A 502 -15.30 7.18 11.98
CA PRO A 502 -14.81 8.51 11.63
C PRO A 502 -15.56 9.08 10.42
N GLU A 503 -16.30 10.14 10.57
CA GLU A 503 -16.92 10.86 9.45
C GLU A 503 -15.88 11.64 8.65
N MET A 504 -14.85 12.13 9.32
CA MET A 504 -13.69 12.82 8.77
C MET A 504 -12.46 12.56 9.63
N ILE A 505 -11.28 12.84 9.09
CA ILE A 505 -10.01 12.84 9.83
C ILE A 505 -9.38 14.22 9.68
N LEU A 506 -8.99 14.85 10.79
CA LEU A 506 -8.35 16.16 10.75
C LEU A 506 -6.90 16.01 10.29
N ALA A 507 -6.50 16.81 9.30
CA ALA A 507 -5.16 16.82 8.72
C ALA A 507 -4.48 18.18 8.88
N LYS A 508 -3.17 18.14 9.11
CA LYS A 508 -2.22 19.26 9.15
C LYS A 508 -1.06 18.96 8.21
N GLY A 509 -0.14 19.88 8.01
CA GLY A 509 1.06 19.60 7.23
C GLY A 509 2.06 20.74 7.26
N ALA A 510 3.35 20.41 7.16
CA ALA A 510 4.43 21.39 7.17
C ALA A 510 4.40 22.34 5.95
N SER A 511 3.79 21.89 4.83
CA SER A 511 3.62 22.70 3.61
C SER A 511 2.63 23.86 3.77
N PHE A 512 1.78 23.79 4.80
CA PHE A 512 0.79 24.81 5.13
C PHE A 512 0.78 25.05 6.66
N PRO A 513 1.78 25.76 7.21
CA PRO A 513 1.90 25.95 8.65
C PRO A 513 0.66 26.64 9.25
N GLY A 514 0.09 26.06 10.30
CA GLY A 514 -1.10 26.58 10.97
C GLY A 514 -2.42 26.21 10.32
N ARG A 515 -2.41 25.58 9.14
CA ARG A 515 -3.63 25.14 8.46
C ARG A 515 -4.08 23.77 8.93
N GLU A 516 -5.38 23.62 9.08
CA GLU A 516 -6.08 22.36 9.31
C GLU A 516 -7.17 22.14 8.25
N ARG A 517 -7.40 20.89 7.84
CA ARG A 517 -8.45 20.52 6.88
C ARG A 517 -9.09 19.19 7.26
N PRO A 518 -10.41 19.01 7.11
CA PRO A 518 -11.02 17.70 7.21
C PRO A 518 -10.67 16.87 5.97
N LEU A 519 -10.08 15.69 6.13
CA LEU A 519 -10.09 14.66 5.12
C LEU A 519 -11.46 14.00 5.15
N CYS A 520 -12.16 14.03 4.03
CA CYS A 520 -13.52 13.51 3.91
C CYS A 520 -13.51 12.07 3.36
N GLN A 521 -14.50 11.28 3.78
CA GLN A 521 -14.68 9.94 3.23
C GLN A 521 -15.02 10.03 1.74
N TYR A 522 -14.23 9.37 0.89
CA TYR A 522 -14.50 9.29 -0.55
C TYR A 522 -15.92 8.74 -0.83
N PRO A 523 -16.70 9.31 -1.79
CA PRO A 523 -16.29 10.34 -2.76
C PRO A 523 -16.46 11.80 -2.30
N GLN A 524 -16.76 12.06 -1.03
CA GLN A 524 -16.87 13.43 -0.52
C GLN A 524 -15.51 14.13 -0.50
N ILE A 525 -15.54 15.45 -0.61
CA ILE A 525 -14.39 16.36 -0.51
C ILE A 525 -14.63 17.44 0.53
N ALA A 526 -13.58 18.12 0.96
CA ALA A 526 -13.70 19.29 1.83
C ALA A 526 -14.26 20.48 1.03
N ARG A 527 -15.45 20.94 1.40
CA ARG A 527 -16.13 22.09 0.77
C ARG A 527 -16.08 23.29 1.69
N TYR A 528 -15.57 24.41 1.20
CA TYR A 528 -15.58 25.68 1.93
C TYR A 528 -17.01 26.18 2.12
N LYS A 529 -17.36 26.59 3.36
CA LYS A 529 -18.69 27.07 3.73
C LYS A 529 -18.99 28.50 3.26
N GLY A 530 -18.02 29.16 2.59
CA GLY A 530 -18.16 30.55 2.13
C GLY A 530 -17.87 31.61 3.20
N SER A 531 -17.47 31.21 4.42
CA SER A 531 -17.11 32.12 5.50
C SER A 531 -16.11 31.45 6.47
N GLY A 532 -15.36 32.27 7.19
CA GLY A 532 -14.29 31.83 8.10
C GLY A 532 -12.92 31.80 7.45
N SER A 533 -11.88 31.47 8.23
CA SER A 533 -10.50 31.36 7.73
C SER A 533 -10.33 30.12 6.87
N LEU A 534 -9.59 30.24 5.76
CA LEU A 534 -9.17 29.09 4.94
C LEU A 534 -8.17 28.18 5.66
N ASP A 535 -7.61 28.61 6.78
CA ASP A 535 -6.68 27.79 7.58
C ASP A 535 -7.40 27.03 8.70
N ASP A 536 -8.70 27.28 8.92
CA ASP A 536 -9.48 26.63 9.96
C ASP A 536 -10.37 25.52 9.36
N ALA A 537 -10.19 24.30 9.85
CA ALA A 537 -11.03 23.15 9.45
C ALA A 537 -12.52 23.37 9.69
N ALA A 538 -12.90 24.20 10.70
CA ALA A 538 -14.29 24.54 10.99
C ALA A 538 -14.96 25.34 9.86
N SER A 539 -14.18 25.98 8.98
CA SER A 539 -14.69 26.68 7.79
C SER A 539 -15.09 25.74 6.63
N PHE A 540 -14.89 24.43 6.80
CA PHE A 540 -15.17 23.41 5.79
C PHE A 540 -16.18 22.38 6.28
N SER A 541 -16.79 21.70 5.34
CA SER A 541 -17.67 20.54 5.60
C SER A 541 -17.46 19.50 4.52
N CYS A 542 -17.63 18.22 4.86
CA CYS A 542 -17.61 17.15 3.87
C CYS A 542 -18.88 17.20 3.01
N GLY A 543 -18.72 17.19 1.70
CA GLY A 543 -19.81 17.26 0.73
C GLY A 543 -19.45 16.63 -0.61
N ALA A 544 -20.43 16.52 -1.51
CA ALA A 544 -20.21 16.01 -2.85
C ALA A 544 -19.20 16.89 -3.62
N PRO A 545 -18.40 16.29 -4.54
CA PRO A 545 -17.46 16.99 -5.41
C PRO A 545 -18.11 18.10 -6.27
#